data_c5e02e4daaf346b105a3fc6a7807f465
#
_entry.id   c5e02e4daaf346b105a3fc6a7807f465
#
_cell.length_a   1.000
_cell.length_b   1.000
_cell.length_c   1.000
_cell.angle_alpha   90.00
_cell.angle_beta   90.00
_cell.angle_gamma   90.00
#
_symmetry.space_group_name_H-M   'P 1'
#
loop_
_entity.id
_entity.type
_entity.pdbx_description
1 polymer ?
#
loop_
_entity_poly.entity_id
_entity_poly.type
_entity_poly.pdbx_seq_one_letter_code
_entity_poly.pdbx_strand_id
1 'polypeptide(L)'
;MSEVQKIRLLQITDLHFGKTPQCLVNHVNPVMTFNAILDDIDRLRWHKDIIILSGDLSGIESYKSYKILNKILKYRDKKIIWLPGNHDNITDMIKYLKDFPRIISMALQNWSVITLDTSQPNSPVGYIHADELQMLERQLVKMKDKFIIIAMHHCPAL
;
A
#
# COMPACT_ATOMS: atom_id res chain seq x y z
N MET A 1 27.40 22.38 -4.94
CA MET A 1 26.35 21.92 -3.96
C MET A 1 25.52 20.89 -4.69
N SER A 2 25.52 19.64 -4.25
CA SER A 2 24.67 18.60 -4.84
C SER A 2 23.21 18.95 -4.59
N GLU A 3 22.42 18.99 -5.64
CA GLU A 3 20.98 19.24 -5.55
C GLU A 3 20.35 18.20 -4.62
N VAL A 4 19.62 18.65 -3.60
CA VAL A 4 18.93 17.74 -2.67
C VAL A 4 17.84 17.01 -3.44
N GLN A 5 18.06 15.74 -3.73
CA GLN A 5 17.09 14.92 -4.43
C GLN A 5 15.88 14.66 -3.51
N LYS A 6 14.73 15.22 -3.90
CA LYS A 6 13.47 15.06 -3.17
C LYS A 6 12.68 13.91 -3.75
N ILE A 7 12.13 13.06 -2.88
CA ILE A 7 11.18 12.01 -3.24
C ILE A 7 9.80 12.42 -2.72
N ARG A 8 8.79 12.25 -3.55
CA ARG A 8 7.39 12.50 -3.20
C ARG A 8 6.67 11.16 -3.09
N LEU A 9 6.28 10.83 -1.89
CA LEU A 9 5.57 9.62 -1.55
C LEU A 9 4.11 9.96 -1.24
N LEU A 10 3.19 9.28 -1.89
CA LEU A 10 1.77 9.31 -1.57
C LEU A 10 1.40 8.04 -0.82
N GLN A 11 0.99 8.17 0.43
CA GLN A 11 0.43 7.06 1.20
C GLN A 11 -1.10 7.17 1.20
N ILE A 12 -1.75 6.03 0.94
CA ILE A 12 -3.20 5.87 1.05
C ILE A 12 -3.46 4.58 1.83
N THR A 13 -4.36 4.64 2.80
CA THR A 13 -4.67 3.54 3.71
C THR A 13 -6.17 3.42 3.91
N ASP A 14 -6.63 2.30 4.42
CA ASP A 14 -8.00 2.10 4.92
C ASP A 14 -9.09 2.42 3.88
N LEU A 15 -8.92 1.91 2.67
CA LEU A 15 -9.89 2.11 1.59
C LEU A 15 -11.21 1.39 1.86
N HIS A 16 -11.16 0.23 2.51
CA HIS A 16 -12.33 -0.58 2.84
C HIS A 16 -13.31 -0.78 1.68
N PHE A 17 -12.80 -1.05 0.48
CA PHE A 17 -13.65 -1.29 -0.67
C PHE A 17 -14.60 -2.47 -0.44
N GLY A 18 -15.84 -2.31 -0.86
CA GLY A 18 -16.84 -3.38 -0.82
C GLY A 18 -16.85 -4.26 -2.07
N LYS A 19 -17.84 -5.18 -2.14
CA LYS A 19 -18.00 -6.13 -3.26
C LYS A 19 -18.35 -5.46 -4.58
N THR A 20 -18.90 -4.26 -4.53
CA THR A 20 -19.29 -3.46 -5.71
C THR A 20 -18.85 -2.02 -5.54
N PRO A 21 -18.70 -1.25 -6.65
CA PRO A 21 -18.34 0.16 -6.57
C PRO A 21 -19.37 1.05 -5.84
N GLN A 22 -20.58 0.55 -5.61
CA GLN A 22 -21.66 1.28 -4.95
C GLN A 22 -21.76 1.00 -3.45
N CYS A 23 -20.95 0.08 -2.92
CA CYS A 23 -20.95 -0.21 -1.49
C CYS A 23 -20.62 1.04 -0.67
N LEU A 24 -21.33 1.18 0.46
CA LEU A 24 -21.11 2.25 1.42
C LEU A 24 -20.45 1.69 2.68
N VAL A 25 -19.55 2.48 3.26
CA VAL A 25 -18.99 2.28 4.59
C VAL A 25 -19.31 3.52 5.40
N ASN A 26 -20.05 3.39 6.49
CA ASN A 26 -20.52 4.52 7.30
C ASN A 26 -21.13 5.65 6.47
N HIS A 27 -22.01 5.30 5.53
CA HIS A 27 -22.71 6.20 4.59
C HIS A 27 -21.80 6.90 3.55
N VAL A 28 -20.52 6.56 3.48
CA VAL A 28 -19.57 7.09 2.48
C VAL A 28 -19.31 6.02 1.43
N ASN A 29 -19.18 6.42 0.17
CA ASN A 29 -18.76 5.52 -0.89
C ASN A 29 -17.23 5.57 -1.06
N PRO A 30 -16.47 4.54 -0.62
CA PRO A 30 -15.01 4.58 -0.65
C PRO A 30 -14.44 4.66 -2.07
N VAL A 31 -15.10 4.04 -3.04
CA VAL A 31 -14.66 4.07 -4.45
C VAL A 31 -14.77 5.47 -5.03
N MET A 32 -15.87 6.17 -4.76
CA MET A 32 -16.06 7.56 -5.20
C MET A 32 -15.04 8.49 -4.53
N THR A 33 -14.85 8.36 -3.21
CA THR A 33 -13.88 9.16 -2.46
C THR A 33 -12.47 8.94 -2.99
N PHE A 34 -12.07 7.68 -3.19
CA PHE A 34 -10.76 7.35 -3.73
C PHE A 34 -10.52 7.94 -5.13
N ASN A 35 -11.51 7.83 -6.03
CA ASN A 35 -11.41 8.44 -7.35
C ASN A 35 -11.30 9.96 -7.27
N ALA A 36 -12.08 10.61 -6.41
CA ALA A 36 -12.01 12.08 -6.22
C ALA A 36 -10.61 12.52 -5.75
N ILE A 37 -9.98 11.78 -4.82
CA ILE A 37 -8.60 12.04 -4.39
C ILE A 37 -7.62 11.91 -5.56
N LEU A 38 -7.73 10.84 -6.36
CA LEU A 38 -6.87 10.63 -7.50
C LEU A 38 -7.07 11.72 -8.57
N ASP A 39 -8.31 12.12 -8.83
CA ASP A 39 -8.65 13.19 -9.78
C ASP A 39 -8.07 14.55 -9.31
N ASP A 40 -8.13 14.85 -8.02
CA ASP A 40 -7.54 16.06 -7.46
C ASP A 40 -6.01 16.06 -7.57
N ILE A 41 -5.35 14.93 -7.31
CA ILE A 41 -3.91 14.78 -7.49
C ILE A 41 -3.52 15.05 -8.95
N ASP A 42 -4.27 14.48 -9.90
CA ASP A 42 -4.03 14.67 -11.34
C ASP A 42 -4.32 16.13 -11.75
N ARG A 43 -5.42 16.72 -11.28
CA ARG A 43 -5.79 18.12 -11.55
C ARG A 43 -4.75 19.12 -11.02
N LEU A 44 -4.24 18.89 -9.82
CA LEU A 44 -3.21 19.70 -9.20
C LEU A 44 -1.82 19.45 -9.80
N ARG A 45 -1.71 18.50 -10.73
CA ARG A 45 -0.42 18.06 -11.31
C ARG A 45 0.61 17.73 -10.24
N TRP A 46 0.14 17.19 -9.11
CA TRP A 46 1.03 16.82 -8.02
C TRP A 46 1.88 15.65 -8.43
N HIS A 47 3.16 15.93 -8.65
CA HIS A 47 4.10 14.89 -9.04
C HIS A 47 4.42 13.98 -7.85
N LYS A 48 4.19 12.68 -8.03
CA LYS A 48 4.51 11.64 -7.06
C LYS A 48 5.47 10.62 -7.69
N ASP A 49 6.43 10.17 -6.91
CA ASP A 49 7.43 9.20 -7.34
C ASP A 49 6.96 7.76 -7.05
N ILE A 50 6.12 7.59 -6.03
CA ILE A 50 5.56 6.31 -5.59
C ILE A 50 4.23 6.49 -4.86
N ILE A 51 3.33 5.53 -5.01
CA ILE A 51 2.13 5.36 -4.18
C ILE A 51 2.32 4.13 -3.29
N ILE A 52 2.05 4.29 -2.00
CA ILE A 52 2.00 3.19 -1.03
C ILE A 52 0.55 3.00 -0.59
N LEU A 53 0.00 1.81 -0.85
CA LEU A 53 -1.28 1.39 -0.31
C LEU A 53 -1.01 0.57 0.96
N SER A 54 -1.24 1.17 2.12
CA SER A 54 -0.75 0.63 3.39
C SER A 54 -1.81 -0.13 4.19
N GLY A 55 -2.58 -0.99 3.52
CA GLY A 55 -3.48 -1.95 4.13
C GLY A 55 -4.93 -1.52 4.24
N ASP A 56 -5.77 -2.49 4.63
CA ASP A 56 -7.22 -2.39 4.71
C ASP A 56 -7.84 -1.89 3.40
N LEU A 57 -7.38 -2.48 2.29
CA LEU A 57 -7.84 -2.14 0.95
C LEU A 57 -9.24 -2.71 0.68
N SER A 58 -9.57 -3.84 1.33
CA SER A 58 -10.90 -4.45 1.33
C SER A 58 -11.52 -4.36 2.73
N GLY A 59 -12.80 -3.98 2.81
CA GLY A 59 -13.55 -3.95 4.08
C GLY A 59 -14.18 -5.30 4.46
N ILE A 60 -14.17 -6.29 3.59
CA ILE A 60 -14.95 -7.53 3.74
C ILE A 60 -14.24 -8.78 3.20
N GLU A 61 -12.93 -8.80 3.16
CA GLU A 61 -12.12 -9.90 2.62
C GLU A 61 -12.62 -10.41 1.25
N SER A 62 -12.99 -9.50 0.35
CA SER A 62 -13.58 -9.86 -0.93
C SER A 62 -12.60 -9.65 -2.07
N TYR A 63 -12.31 -10.70 -2.81
CA TYR A 63 -11.53 -10.60 -4.04
C TYR A 63 -12.09 -9.56 -5.06
N LYS A 64 -13.39 -9.26 -4.98
CA LYS A 64 -14.03 -8.25 -5.85
C LYS A 64 -13.52 -6.85 -5.56
N SER A 65 -13.24 -6.54 -4.30
CA SER A 65 -12.63 -5.25 -3.90
C SER A 65 -11.29 -5.03 -4.59
N TYR A 66 -10.43 -6.05 -4.59
CA TYR A 66 -9.11 -5.97 -5.26
C TYR A 66 -9.22 -5.85 -6.77
N LYS A 67 -10.22 -6.51 -7.39
CA LYS A 67 -10.49 -6.32 -8.84
C LYS A 67 -10.93 -4.89 -9.17
N ILE A 68 -11.76 -4.28 -8.33
CA ILE A 68 -12.17 -2.88 -8.48
C ILE A 68 -10.95 -1.98 -8.36
N LEU A 69 -10.16 -2.15 -7.32
CA LEU A 69 -8.95 -1.38 -7.08
C LEU A 69 -7.95 -1.52 -8.23
N ASN A 70 -7.66 -2.74 -8.65
CA ASN A 70 -6.77 -3.02 -9.78
C ASN A 70 -7.22 -2.30 -11.06
N LYS A 71 -8.53 -2.31 -11.35
CA LYS A 71 -9.10 -1.62 -12.52
C LYS A 71 -8.93 -0.11 -12.43
N ILE A 72 -9.13 0.49 -11.27
CA ILE A 72 -8.99 1.95 -11.07
C ILE A 72 -7.52 2.35 -11.28
N LEU A 73 -6.59 1.64 -10.65
CA LEU A 73 -5.18 1.99 -10.62
C LEU A 73 -4.47 1.72 -11.94
N LYS A 74 -4.89 0.71 -12.70
CA LYS A 74 -4.25 0.28 -13.95
C LYS A 74 -3.98 1.42 -14.95
N TYR A 75 -4.84 2.42 -14.98
CA TYR A 75 -4.77 3.53 -15.92
C TYR A 75 -4.17 4.81 -15.32
N ARG A 76 -3.82 4.79 -14.02
CA ARG A 76 -3.45 6.00 -13.30
C ARG A 76 -1.98 6.14 -12.98
N ASP A 77 -1.35 5.06 -12.51
CA ASP A 77 0.05 5.16 -12.09
C ASP A 77 0.82 3.85 -12.25
N LYS A 78 2.15 3.98 -12.29
CA LYS A 78 3.05 2.87 -12.60
C LYS A 78 3.87 2.38 -11.40
N LYS A 79 4.08 3.23 -10.38
CA LYS A 79 4.87 2.88 -9.20
C LYS A 79 3.98 2.79 -7.98
N ILE A 80 3.31 1.66 -7.87
CA ILE A 80 2.44 1.35 -6.74
C ILE A 80 3.02 0.15 -6.01
N ILE A 81 3.18 0.28 -4.71
CA ILE A 81 3.47 -0.83 -3.81
C ILE A 81 2.33 -0.93 -2.79
N TRP A 82 2.13 -2.11 -2.29
CA TRP A 82 1.07 -2.35 -1.31
C TRP A 82 1.51 -3.35 -0.25
N LEU A 83 0.86 -3.30 0.89
CA LEU A 83 0.97 -4.24 1.99
C LEU A 83 -0.44 -4.51 2.55
N PRO A 84 -0.67 -5.66 3.18
CA PRO A 84 -1.98 -5.98 3.74
C PRO A 84 -2.22 -5.28 5.08
N GLY A 85 -3.50 -5.02 5.37
CA GLY A 85 -4.00 -4.75 6.70
C GLY A 85 -4.75 -5.96 7.27
N ASN A 86 -5.37 -5.81 8.44
CA ASN A 86 -6.07 -6.91 9.10
C ASN A 86 -7.40 -7.31 8.43
N HIS A 87 -7.98 -6.45 7.60
CA HIS A 87 -9.17 -6.75 6.78
C HIS A 87 -8.82 -7.35 5.41
N ASP A 88 -7.55 -7.48 5.08
CA ASP A 88 -7.13 -7.95 3.77
C ASP A 88 -6.82 -9.46 3.77
N ASN A 89 -7.03 -10.08 2.60
CA ASN A 89 -6.57 -11.43 2.32
C ASN A 89 -5.37 -11.36 1.35
N ILE A 90 -4.18 -11.66 1.85
CA ILE A 90 -2.92 -11.55 1.09
C ILE A 90 -2.92 -12.42 -0.17
N THR A 91 -3.51 -13.63 -0.11
CA THR A 91 -3.59 -14.54 -1.26
C THR A 91 -4.44 -13.93 -2.38
N ASP A 92 -5.58 -13.35 -2.02
CA ASP A 92 -6.45 -12.66 -2.97
C ASP A 92 -5.82 -11.37 -3.49
N MET A 93 -5.11 -10.61 -2.65
CA MET A 93 -4.35 -9.43 -3.09
C MET A 93 -3.34 -9.80 -4.17
N ILE A 94 -2.49 -10.80 -3.93
CA ILE A 94 -1.50 -11.29 -4.90
C ILE A 94 -2.19 -11.71 -6.21
N LYS A 95 -3.32 -12.41 -6.13
CA LYS A 95 -4.04 -12.94 -7.29
C LYS A 95 -4.76 -11.86 -8.11
N TYR A 96 -5.33 -10.86 -7.46
CA TYR A 96 -6.26 -9.92 -8.10
C TYR A 96 -5.72 -8.50 -8.27
N LEU A 97 -4.65 -8.11 -7.57
CA LEU A 97 -3.87 -6.91 -7.87
C LEU A 97 -2.75 -7.23 -8.89
N LYS A 98 -3.09 -8.00 -9.90
CA LYS A 98 -2.16 -8.61 -10.87
C LYS A 98 -1.33 -7.61 -11.68
N ASP A 99 -1.83 -6.39 -11.87
CA ASP A 99 -1.11 -5.33 -12.58
C ASP A 99 -0.09 -4.63 -11.64
N PHE A 100 -0.14 -4.93 -10.34
CA PHE A 100 0.72 -4.40 -9.28
C PHE A 100 1.25 -5.54 -8.41
N PRO A 101 2.34 -6.22 -8.83
CA PRO A 101 2.88 -7.34 -8.06
C PRO A 101 3.34 -6.90 -6.66
N ARG A 102 3.29 -7.81 -5.70
CA ARG A 102 3.82 -7.55 -4.36
C ARG A 102 5.31 -7.23 -4.45
N ILE A 103 5.67 -6.06 -3.97
CA ILE A 103 7.06 -5.59 -3.91
C ILE A 103 7.41 -5.42 -2.42
N ILE A 104 8.36 -6.21 -1.94
CA ILE A 104 8.84 -6.18 -0.55
C ILE A 104 9.72 -4.96 -0.31
N SER A 105 10.50 -4.56 -1.30
CA SER A 105 11.36 -3.38 -1.18
C SER A 105 11.57 -2.71 -2.53
N MET A 106 11.62 -1.38 -2.52
CA MET A 106 11.84 -0.56 -3.71
C MET A 106 12.87 0.52 -3.44
N ALA A 107 13.93 0.54 -4.26
CA ALA A 107 14.91 1.60 -4.23
C ALA A 107 14.44 2.81 -5.03
N LEU A 108 14.55 4.01 -4.45
CA LEU A 108 14.18 5.29 -5.02
C LEU A 108 15.33 6.28 -4.77
N GLN A 109 16.23 6.41 -5.73
CA GLN A 109 17.42 7.26 -5.59
C GLN A 109 18.22 6.92 -4.29
N ASN A 110 18.35 7.87 -3.36
CA ASN A 110 19.03 7.69 -2.06
C ASN A 110 18.12 7.08 -0.97
N TRP A 111 16.86 6.80 -1.31
CA TRP A 111 15.87 6.21 -0.42
C TRP A 111 15.56 4.77 -0.80
N SER A 112 15.06 4.02 0.15
CA SER A 112 14.40 2.74 -0.10
C SER A 112 13.16 2.62 0.77
N VAL A 113 12.12 2.05 0.20
CA VAL A 113 10.90 1.68 0.93
C VAL A 113 10.91 0.18 1.12
N ILE A 114 10.67 -0.28 2.34
CA ILE A 114 10.49 -1.70 2.70
C ILE A 114 9.08 -1.85 3.25
N THR A 115 8.32 -2.82 2.74
CA THR A 115 6.98 -3.13 3.23
C THR A 115 7.01 -4.35 4.14
N LEU A 116 6.34 -4.27 5.29
CA LEU A 116 6.17 -5.38 6.22
C LEU A 116 4.71 -5.80 6.29
N ASP A 117 4.48 -7.10 6.27
CA ASP A 117 3.19 -7.69 6.58
C ASP A 117 3.08 -7.86 8.09
N THR A 118 2.17 -7.11 8.70
CA THR A 118 1.88 -7.20 10.14
C THR A 118 0.50 -7.79 10.41
N SER A 119 -0.18 -8.27 9.37
CA SER A 119 -1.51 -8.84 9.49
C SER A 119 -1.48 -10.20 10.16
N GLN A 120 -2.53 -10.50 10.93
CA GLN A 120 -2.75 -11.81 11.53
C GLN A 120 -4.14 -12.31 11.19
N PRO A 121 -4.31 -13.61 10.92
CA PRO A 121 -5.64 -14.17 10.69
C PRO A 121 -6.59 -13.90 11.86
N ASN A 122 -7.76 -13.32 11.55
CA ASN A 122 -8.83 -13.06 12.52
C ASN A 122 -8.42 -12.18 13.73
N SER A 123 -7.45 -11.30 13.56
CA SER A 123 -6.98 -10.40 14.63
C SER A 123 -6.87 -8.96 14.13
N PRO A 124 -7.40 -7.97 14.86
CA PRO A 124 -7.17 -6.57 14.57
C PRO A 124 -5.81 -6.09 15.11
N VAL A 125 -5.09 -6.93 15.84
CA VAL A 125 -3.78 -6.59 16.41
C VAL A 125 -2.69 -7.03 15.45
N GLY A 126 -1.76 -6.12 15.14
CA GLY A 126 -0.61 -6.43 14.30
C GLY A 126 0.47 -7.24 15.03
N TYR A 127 1.20 -8.04 14.27
CA TYR A 127 2.37 -8.78 14.77
C TYR A 127 3.39 -8.93 13.64
N ILE A 128 4.66 -8.76 13.97
CA ILE A 128 5.75 -8.99 13.01
C ILE A 128 6.30 -10.41 13.24
N HIS A 129 6.00 -11.31 12.32
CA HIS A 129 6.48 -12.69 12.37
C HIS A 129 8.00 -12.78 12.16
N ALA A 130 8.60 -13.87 12.61
CA ALA A 130 10.06 -14.06 12.56
C ALA A 130 10.63 -14.04 11.14
N ASP A 131 9.88 -14.55 10.16
CA ASP A 131 10.25 -14.51 8.74
C ASP A 131 10.24 -13.10 8.15
N GLU A 132 9.27 -12.25 8.54
CA GLU A 132 9.24 -10.83 8.19
C GLU A 132 10.43 -10.07 8.81
N LEU A 133 10.79 -10.36 10.07
CA LEU A 133 11.99 -9.79 10.70
C LEU A 133 13.27 -10.20 9.97
N GLN A 134 13.42 -11.48 9.65
CA GLN A 134 14.57 -11.96 8.89
C GLN A 134 14.63 -11.36 7.47
N MET A 135 13.47 -11.16 6.85
CA MET A 135 13.39 -10.48 5.56
C MET A 135 13.83 -9.02 5.71
N LEU A 136 13.34 -8.31 6.74
CA LEU A 136 13.74 -6.93 7.04
C LEU A 136 15.24 -6.81 7.23
N GLU A 137 15.86 -7.66 8.07
CA GLU A 137 17.31 -7.67 8.29
C GLU A 137 18.07 -7.81 6.97
N ARG A 138 17.69 -8.76 6.13
CA ARG A 138 18.31 -8.96 4.80
C ARG A 138 18.20 -7.73 3.91
N GLN A 139 17.05 -7.04 3.94
CA GLN A 139 16.86 -5.83 3.14
C GLN A 139 17.68 -4.66 3.68
N LEU A 140 17.74 -4.48 4.99
CA LEU A 140 18.55 -3.43 5.63
C LEU A 140 20.02 -3.58 5.28
N VAL A 141 20.57 -4.79 5.34
CA VAL A 141 21.97 -5.07 4.94
C VAL A 141 22.21 -4.71 3.46
N LYS A 142 21.29 -5.07 2.56
CA LYS A 142 21.41 -4.74 1.13
C LYS A 142 21.34 -3.24 0.84
N MET A 143 20.67 -2.48 1.70
CA MET A 143 20.36 -1.07 1.48
C MET A 143 21.07 -0.14 2.48
N LYS A 144 22.18 -0.60 3.08
CA LYS A 144 22.91 0.10 4.15
C LYS A 144 23.32 1.55 3.82
N ASP A 145 23.48 1.86 2.54
CA ASP A 145 23.91 3.20 2.07
C ASP A 145 22.71 4.10 1.67
N LYS A 146 21.47 3.71 2.02
CA LYS A 146 20.25 4.44 1.72
C LYS A 146 19.51 4.89 2.97
N PHE A 147 18.73 5.95 2.83
CA PHE A 147 17.70 6.26 3.82
C PHE A 147 16.55 5.26 3.67
N ILE A 148 16.07 4.72 4.79
CA ILE A 148 15.07 3.65 4.79
C ILE A 148 13.73 4.18 5.31
N ILE A 149 12.68 3.90 4.56
CA ILE A 149 11.29 4.02 5.01
C ILE A 149 10.76 2.61 5.18
N ILE A 150 10.29 2.28 6.39
CA ILE A 150 9.60 1.02 6.67
C ILE A 150 8.11 1.34 6.69
N ALA A 151 7.34 0.68 5.82
CA ALA A 151 5.90 0.82 5.74
C ALA A 151 5.22 -0.44 6.29
N MET A 152 4.30 -0.25 7.23
CA MET A 152 3.47 -1.29 7.82
C MET A 152 2.08 -0.74 8.10
N HIS A 153 1.08 -1.61 8.26
CA HIS A 153 -0.30 -1.18 8.54
C HIS A 153 -0.50 -0.86 10.02
N HIS A 154 -0.11 -1.78 10.90
CA HIS A 154 -0.30 -1.60 12.33
C HIS A 154 0.79 -0.71 12.96
N CYS A 155 0.42 0.02 14.01
CA CYS A 155 1.37 0.83 14.77
C CYS A 155 2.47 -0.04 15.40
N PRO A 156 3.76 0.30 15.26
CA PRO A 156 4.86 -0.51 15.79
C PRO A 156 5.04 -0.44 17.30
N ALA A 157 4.39 0.52 17.96
CA ALA A 157 4.44 0.70 19.42
C ALA A 157 3.06 1.06 19.97
N LEU A 158 2.77 0.58 21.17
CA LEU A 158 1.58 0.93 21.95
C LEU A 158 1.87 2.12 22.85
#